data_34142c614b28b00cc43e05f2aedc0636
#
_entry.id   34142c614b28b00cc43e05f2aedc0636
#
_cell.length_a   1.000
_cell.length_b   1.000
_cell.length_c   1.000
_cell.angle_alpha   90.00
_cell.angle_beta   90.00
_cell.angle_gamma   90.00
#
_symmetry.space_group_name_H-M   'P 1'
#
loop_
_entity.id
_entity.type
_entity.pdbx_description
1 polymer ?
#
loop_
_entity_poly.entity_id
_entity_poly.type
_entity_poly.pdbx_seq_one_letter_code
_entity_poly.pdbx_strand_id
1 'polypeptide(L)'
;KTGSRSAIRLLDIPMRIMEKYRNERKDGKIFNLYCRHHLIKLTRQLGEKYGFYLTFHKARHNFGTHITLSMGVPIETVSRMMGHKSITTTQIYAHVTDRKVDEDMKRLRMQAPGSEITLIDESMDEEMEKRKKYNFRNKTRNGL
;
A
#
# COMPACT_ATOMS: atom_id res chain seq x y z
N LYS A 1 18.99 -8.02 10.69
CA LYS A 1 18.68 -9.15 9.81
C LYS A 1 17.59 -9.94 10.52
N THR A 2 16.42 -10.02 9.93
CA THR A 2 15.18 -10.35 10.64
C THR A 2 14.94 -11.84 10.86
N GLY A 3 15.73 -12.72 10.23
CA GLY A 3 15.60 -14.18 10.37
C GLY A 3 14.27 -14.79 9.87
N SER A 4 13.30 -13.96 9.47
CA SER A 4 12.04 -14.45 8.95
C SER A 4 12.17 -14.85 7.48
N ARG A 5 11.75 -16.08 7.15
CA ARG A 5 11.65 -16.52 5.77
C ARG A 5 10.41 -15.89 5.13
N SER A 6 10.59 -15.23 3.99
CA SER A 6 9.49 -14.74 3.17
C SER A 6 9.54 -15.47 1.83
N ALA A 7 8.49 -16.20 1.50
CA ALA A 7 8.32 -16.84 0.20
C ALA A 7 7.32 -16.02 -0.62
N ILE A 8 7.76 -15.51 -1.77
CA ILE A 8 6.96 -14.66 -2.65
C ILE A 8 7.01 -15.26 -4.05
N ARG A 9 5.84 -15.40 -4.69
CA ARG A 9 5.79 -15.71 -6.11
C ARG A 9 6.24 -14.49 -6.90
N LEU A 10 7.20 -14.69 -7.78
CA LEU A 10 7.72 -13.60 -8.61
C LEU A 10 6.74 -13.26 -9.75
N LEU A 11 6.67 -11.99 -10.07
CA LEU A 11 5.98 -11.49 -11.27
C LEU A 11 6.82 -11.77 -12.53
N ASP A 12 6.22 -11.61 -13.71
CA ASP A 12 6.87 -11.94 -15.00
C ASP A 12 8.16 -11.15 -15.25
N ILE A 13 8.20 -9.86 -14.93
CA ILE A 13 9.38 -9.03 -15.15
C ILE A 13 10.58 -9.51 -14.32
N PRO A 14 10.48 -9.70 -12.99
CA PRO A 14 11.54 -10.31 -12.20
C PRO A 14 11.93 -11.71 -12.70
N MET A 15 10.97 -12.52 -13.15
CA MET A 15 11.26 -13.84 -13.70
C MET A 15 12.11 -13.76 -14.97
N ARG A 16 11.78 -12.88 -15.91
CA ARG A 16 12.57 -12.64 -17.12
C ARG A 16 13.98 -12.14 -16.81
N ILE A 17 14.12 -11.26 -15.81
CA ILE A 17 15.44 -10.78 -15.38
C ILE A 17 16.26 -11.95 -14.82
N MET A 18 15.67 -12.78 -13.97
CA MET A 18 16.36 -13.95 -13.40
C MET A 18 16.78 -14.95 -14.48
N GLU A 19 15.93 -15.16 -15.48
CA GLU A 19 16.23 -16.08 -16.59
C GLU A 19 17.37 -15.54 -17.47
N LYS A 20 17.36 -14.24 -17.81
CA LYS A 20 18.43 -13.59 -18.56
C LYS A 20 19.82 -13.82 -17.94
N TYR A 21 19.92 -13.80 -16.62
CA TYR A 21 21.19 -13.96 -15.90
C TYR A 21 21.41 -15.39 -15.37
N ARG A 22 20.62 -16.36 -15.80
CA ARG A 22 20.70 -17.74 -15.30
C ARG A 22 22.07 -18.36 -15.46
N ASN A 23 22.69 -18.19 -16.63
CA ASN A 23 23.99 -18.79 -16.96
C ASN A 23 25.19 -18.06 -16.32
N GLU A 24 24.97 -16.87 -15.78
CA GLU A 24 25.99 -16.06 -15.11
C GLU A 24 26.09 -16.36 -13.59
N ARG A 25 25.22 -17.24 -13.08
CA ARG A 25 25.14 -17.56 -11.65
C ARG A 25 26.35 -18.33 -11.20
N LYS A 26 26.98 -17.82 -10.11
CA LYS A 26 28.13 -18.46 -9.47
C LYS A 26 27.84 -18.58 -7.96
N ASP A 27 28.40 -19.61 -7.32
CA ASP A 27 28.37 -19.80 -5.86
C ASP A 27 26.94 -19.77 -5.26
N GLY A 28 25.94 -20.29 -5.96
CA GLY A 28 24.53 -20.29 -5.49
C GLY A 28 23.87 -18.92 -5.41
N LYS A 29 24.53 -17.85 -5.90
CA LYS A 29 23.96 -16.51 -5.95
C LYS A 29 23.08 -16.34 -7.20
N ILE A 30 21.98 -15.60 -7.06
CA ILE A 30 21.10 -15.30 -8.20
C ILE A 30 21.77 -14.33 -9.16
N PHE A 31 22.49 -13.34 -8.65
CA PHE A 31 23.25 -12.36 -9.41
C PHE A 31 24.67 -12.23 -8.89
N ASN A 32 25.62 -12.09 -9.80
CA ASN A 32 27.00 -11.71 -9.48
C ASN A 32 27.07 -10.20 -9.30
N LEU A 33 26.69 -9.72 -8.13
CA LEU A 33 26.67 -8.30 -7.83
C LEU A 33 28.01 -7.81 -7.32
N TYR A 34 28.38 -6.62 -7.69
CA TYR A 34 29.50 -5.89 -7.09
C TYR A 34 29.28 -5.66 -5.59
N CYS A 35 30.29 -5.21 -4.89
CA CYS A 35 30.15 -4.85 -3.49
C CYS A 35 29.09 -3.75 -3.30
N ARG A 36 28.51 -3.68 -2.11
CA ARG A 36 27.43 -2.74 -1.78
C ARG A 36 27.77 -1.29 -2.15
N HIS A 37 29.01 -0.87 -1.90
CA HIS A 37 29.44 0.50 -2.20
C HIS A 37 29.36 0.82 -3.69
N HIS A 38 29.85 -0.10 -4.52
CA HIS A 38 29.80 0.04 -5.98
C HIS A 38 28.36 0.08 -6.50
N LEU A 39 27.47 -0.75 -5.98
CA LEU A 39 26.06 -0.75 -6.35
C LEU A 39 25.37 0.57 -6.01
N ILE A 40 25.67 1.16 -4.85
CA ILE A 40 25.13 2.49 -4.47
C ILE A 40 25.62 3.56 -5.46
N LYS A 41 26.91 3.53 -5.83
CA LYS A 41 27.48 4.47 -6.81
C LYS A 41 26.79 4.33 -8.17
N LEU A 42 26.66 3.11 -8.69
CA LEU A 42 25.99 2.84 -9.97
C LEU A 42 24.52 3.28 -9.96
N THR A 43 23.81 3.01 -8.87
CA THR A 43 22.40 3.41 -8.71
C THR A 43 22.26 4.92 -8.75
N ARG A 44 23.17 5.64 -8.09
CA ARG A 44 23.20 7.11 -8.11
C ARG A 44 23.49 7.65 -9.50
N GLN A 45 24.50 7.14 -10.19
CA GLN A 45 24.85 7.53 -11.56
C GLN A 45 23.68 7.29 -12.53
N LEU A 46 22.96 6.18 -12.37
CA LEU A 46 21.77 5.89 -13.14
C LEU A 46 20.67 6.93 -12.90
N GLY A 47 20.44 7.30 -11.64
CA GLY A 47 19.51 8.36 -11.29
C GLY A 47 19.87 9.71 -11.90
N GLU A 48 21.13 10.10 -11.80
CA GLU A 48 21.67 11.34 -12.38
C GLU A 48 21.49 11.38 -13.91
N LYS A 49 21.76 10.25 -14.60
CA LYS A 49 21.58 10.14 -16.06
C LYS A 49 20.14 10.39 -16.51
N TYR A 50 19.15 10.00 -15.71
CA TYR A 50 17.72 10.13 -16.04
C TYR A 50 17.02 11.28 -15.29
N GLY A 51 17.77 12.13 -14.58
CA GLY A 51 17.24 13.32 -13.93
C GLY A 51 16.40 13.07 -12.68
N PHE A 52 16.60 11.94 -11.97
CA PHE A 52 15.89 11.66 -10.74
C PHE A 52 16.78 11.01 -9.67
N TYR A 53 16.45 11.23 -8.41
CA TYR A 53 17.17 10.66 -7.29
C TYR A 53 16.77 9.19 -7.08
N LEU A 54 17.65 8.25 -7.44
CA LEU A 54 17.41 6.81 -7.33
C LEU A 54 18.22 6.20 -6.19
N THR A 55 17.54 5.43 -5.33
CA THR A 55 18.15 4.60 -4.28
C THR A 55 17.41 3.28 -4.15
N PHE A 56 18.06 2.25 -3.59
CA PHE A 56 17.39 0.99 -3.26
C PHE A 56 16.22 1.19 -2.29
N HIS A 57 16.33 2.15 -1.38
CA HIS A 57 15.24 2.49 -0.46
C HIS A 57 14.04 3.07 -1.20
N LYS A 58 14.27 3.99 -2.16
CA LYS A 58 13.20 4.53 -3.00
C LYS A 58 12.55 3.46 -3.88
N ALA A 59 13.35 2.56 -4.45
CA ALA A 59 12.83 1.44 -5.24
C ALA A 59 11.94 0.53 -4.38
N ARG A 60 12.36 0.21 -3.16
CA ARG A 60 11.57 -0.55 -2.19
C ARG A 60 10.29 0.19 -1.78
N HIS A 61 10.39 1.50 -1.52
CA HIS A 61 9.23 2.34 -1.21
C HIS A 61 8.23 2.33 -2.37
N ASN A 62 8.72 2.53 -3.60
CA ASN A 62 7.89 2.50 -4.81
C ASN A 62 7.18 1.16 -5.02
N PHE A 63 7.87 0.05 -4.73
CA PHE A 63 7.25 -1.28 -4.73
C PHE A 63 6.09 -1.35 -3.72
N GLY A 64 6.31 -0.91 -2.48
CA GLY A 64 5.28 -0.94 -1.44
C GLY A 64 4.08 -0.03 -1.72
N THR A 65 4.30 1.14 -2.32
CA THR A 65 3.22 2.11 -2.60
C THR A 65 2.54 1.86 -3.94
N HIS A 66 3.28 1.99 -5.03
CA HIS A 66 2.70 2.04 -6.39
C HIS A 66 2.46 0.67 -7.00
N ILE A 67 3.32 -0.33 -6.70
CA ILE A 67 3.19 -1.65 -7.32
C ILE A 67 2.28 -2.57 -6.51
N THR A 68 2.13 -2.37 -5.20
CA THR A 68 1.34 -3.26 -4.36
C THR A 68 0.10 -2.59 -3.78
N LEU A 69 0.25 -1.64 -2.86
CA LEU A 69 -0.89 -1.03 -2.17
C LEU A 69 -1.85 -0.30 -3.13
N SER A 70 -1.32 0.47 -4.09
CA SER A 70 -2.16 1.17 -5.08
C SER A 70 -2.90 0.21 -6.02
N MET A 71 -2.43 -1.02 -6.17
CA MET A 71 -3.10 -2.06 -6.95
C MET A 71 -4.02 -2.94 -6.09
N GLY A 72 -4.27 -2.56 -4.84
CA GLY A 72 -5.23 -3.22 -3.95
C GLY A 72 -4.69 -4.43 -3.20
N VAL A 73 -3.37 -4.63 -3.14
CA VAL A 73 -2.79 -5.68 -2.30
C VAL A 73 -2.96 -5.28 -0.83
N PRO A 74 -3.53 -6.12 0.04
CA PRO A 74 -3.70 -5.82 1.47
C PRO A 74 -2.37 -5.48 2.15
N ILE A 75 -2.39 -4.53 3.07
CA ILE A 75 -1.18 -4.02 3.74
C ILE A 75 -0.44 -5.12 4.51
N GLU A 76 -1.15 -6.08 5.07
CA GLU A 76 -0.61 -7.25 5.78
C GLU A 76 0.22 -8.10 4.81
N THR A 77 -0.30 -8.33 3.61
CA THR A 77 0.39 -9.06 2.54
C THR A 77 1.64 -8.32 2.11
N VAL A 78 1.55 -7.00 1.90
CA VAL A 78 2.70 -6.16 1.55
C VAL A 78 3.76 -6.19 2.64
N SER A 79 3.36 -6.07 3.91
CA SER A 79 4.25 -6.15 5.07
C SER A 79 5.05 -7.47 5.07
N ARG A 80 4.35 -8.57 4.80
CA ARG A 80 4.96 -9.90 4.72
C ARG A 80 5.89 -10.03 3.52
N MET A 81 5.49 -9.54 2.34
CA MET A 81 6.33 -9.50 1.13
C MET A 81 7.62 -8.70 1.33
N MET A 82 7.52 -7.60 2.05
CA MET A 82 8.67 -6.75 2.39
C MET A 82 9.52 -7.32 3.54
N GLY A 83 9.08 -8.37 4.23
CA GLY A 83 9.79 -8.97 5.34
C GLY A 83 9.85 -8.06 6.58
N HIS A 84 8.83 -7.22 6.79
CA HIS A 84 8.74 -6.41 7.99
C HIS A 84 8.28 -7.25 9.18
N LYS A 85 8.88 -7.03 10.33
CA LYS A 85 8.46 -7.68 11.59
C LYS A 85 7.18 -7.09 12.16
N SER A 86 6.92 -5.81 11.90
CA SER A 86 5.72 -5.09 12.34
C SER A 86 5.04 -4.45 11.14
N ILE A 87 3.73 -4.54 11.10
CA ILE A 87 2.89 -3.89 10.11
C ILE A 87 3.02 -2.36 10.16
N THR A 88 3.30 -1.81 11.33
CA THR A 88 3.53 -0.37 11.54
C THR A 88 4.62 0.17 10.60
N THR A 89 5.65 -0.63 10.32
CA THR A 89 6.70 -0.26 9.35
C THR A 89 6.14 -0.13 7.92
N THR A 90 5.04 -0.80 7.60
CA THR A 90 4.39 -0.75 6.29
C THR A 90 3.35 0.34 6.22
N GLN A 91 2.77 0.74 7.34
CA GLN A 91 1.75 1.80 7.41
C GLN A 91 2.24 3.15 6.91
N ILE A 92 3.55 3.42 6.95
CA ILE A 92 4.15 4.62 6.35
C ILE A 92 3.89 4.74 4.83
N TYR A 93 3.57 3.61 4.17
CA TYR A 93 3.23 3.54 2.75
C TYR A 93 1.72 3.63 2.48
N ALA A 94 0.91 3.43 3.51
CA ALA A 94 -0.55 3.34 3.41
C ALA A 94 -1.21 4.72 3.48
N HIS A 95 -1.02 5.54 2.46
CA HIS A 95 -1.85 6.72 2.28
C HIS A 95 -3.15 6.28 1.59
N VAL A 96 -4.20 6.09 2.38
CA VAL A 96 -5.55 5.87 1.85
C VAL A 96 -6.04 7.21 1.32
N THR A 97 -6.27 7.28 0.02
CA THR A 97 -6.88 8.45 -0.64
C THR A 97 -8.38 8.24 -0.75
N ASP A 98 -9.16 9.32 -0.80
CA ASP A 98 -10.61 9.27 -1.01
C ASP A 98 -10.96 8.48 -2.27
N ARG A 99 -10.18 8.65 -3.33
CA ARG A 99 -10.30 7.86 -4.55
C ARG A 99 -10.17 6.35 -4.30
N LYS A 100 -9.27 5.93 -3.43
CA LYS A 100 -9.10 4.50 -3.09
C LYS A 100 -10.30 3.97 -2.32
N VAL A 101 -10.84 4.77 -1.42
CA VAL A 101 -12.09 4.42 -0.70
C VAL A 101 -13.23 4.22 -1.68
N ASP A 102 -13.41 5.14 -2.62
CA ASP A 102 -14.44 5.04 -3.65
C ASP A 102 -14.29 3.80 -4.54
N GLU A 103 -13.06 3.50 -4.96
CA GLU A 103 -12.76 2.32 -5.77
C GLU A 103 -13.07 1.02 -5.01
N ASP A 104 -12.72 0.96 -3.73
CA ASP A 104 -12.98 -0.21 -2.89
C ASP A 104 -14.48 -0.37 -2.59
N MET A 105 -15.21 0.72 -2.37
CA MET A 105 -16.67 0.71 -2.21
C MET A 105 -17.40 0.27 -3.49
N LYS A 106 -16.94 0.72 -4.67
CA LYS A 106 -17.47 0.25 -5.96
C LYS A 106 -17.25 -1.26 -6.15
N ARG A 107 -16.07 -1.74 -5.77
CA ARG A 107 -15.74 -3.17 -5.83
C ARG A 107 -16.61 -3.99 -4.89
N LEU A 108 -16.80 -3.53 -3.66
CA LEU A 108 -17.67 -4.15 -2.67
C LEU A 108 -19.12 -4.25 -3.19
N ARG A 109 -19.64 -3.19 -3.76
CA ARG A 109 -20.97 -3.16 -4.36
C ARG A 109 -21.15 -4.17 -5.50
N MET A 110 -20.10 -4.37 -6.32
CA MET A 110 -20.13 -5.36 -7.40
C MET A 110 -20.09 -6.81 -6.87
N GLN A 111 -19.43 -7.05 -5.73
CA GLN A 111 -19.28 -8.37 -5.12
C GLN A 111 -20.47 -8.78 -4.24
N ALA A 112 -21.28 -7.81 -3.83
CA ALA A 112 -22.46 -8.02 -3.01
C ALA A 112 -23.73 -7.55 -3.75
N PRO A 113 -24.11 -8.17 -4.89
CA PRO A 113 -25.33 -7.82 -5.61
C PRO A 113 -26.54 -8.19 -4.74
N GLY A 114 -27.33 -7.20 -4.37
CA GLY A 114 -28.55 -7.37 -3.55
C GLY A 114 -28.42 -6.92 -2.10
N SER A 115 -27.25 -6.52 -1.61
CA SER A 115 -27.20 -5.62 -0.47
C SER A 115 -27.58 -4.23 -0.98
N GLU A 116 -28.82 -3.82 -0.79
CA GLU A 116 -29.17 -2.39 -0.78
C GLU A 116 -28.34 -1.78 0.36
N ILE A 117 -27.11 -1.39 0.05
CA ILE A 117 -26.42 -0.40 0.86
C ILE A 117 -27.22 0.87 0.57
N THR A 118 -28.26 1.06 1.34
CA THR A 118 -28.96 2.32 1.39
C THR A 118 -27.89 3.32 1.79
N LEU A 119 -27.42 4.11 0.83
CA LEU A 119 -26.68 5.31 1.16
C LEU A 119 -27.53 5.99 2.20
N ILE A 120 -26.96 6.29 3.35
CA ILE A 120 -27.62 7.13 4.35
C ILE A 120 -27.96 8.39 3.58
N ASP A 121 -29.23 8.49 3.20
CA ASP A 121 -29.75 9.58 2.39
C ASP A 121 -29.58 10.87 3.20
N GLU A 122 -29.36 11.98 2.55
CA GLU A 122 -29.27 13.32 3.18
C GLU A 122 -30.48 13.60 4.11
N SER A 123 -31.60 12.91 3.92
CA SER A 123 -32.76 12.89 4.82
C SER A 123 -32.43 12.45 6.26
N MET A 124 -31.45 11.56 6.48
CA MET A 124 -31.03 11.16 7.84
C MET A 124 -30.19 12.25 8.52
N ASP A 125 -29.47 13.05 7.78
CA ASP A 125 -28.72 14.17 8.35
C ASP A 125 -29.69 15.26 8.83
N GLU A 126 -30.79 15.52 8.12
CA GLU A 126 -31.85 16.39 8.58
C GLU A 126 -32.56 15.87 9.84
N GLU A 127 -32.79 14.57 9.92
CA GLU A 127 -33.44 13.96 11.09
C GLU A 127 -32.51 13.93 12.30
N MET A 128 -31.22 13.70 12.11
CA MET A 128 -30.21 13.82 13.17
C MET A 128 -30.04 15.27 13.64
N GLU A 129 -30.07 16.24 12.75
CA GLU A 129 -30.06 17.67 13.09
C GLU A 129 -31.33 18.08 13.86
N LYS A 130 -32.51 17.59 13.46
CA LYS A 130 -33.75 17.80 14.18
C LYS A 130 -33.72 17.19 15.59
N ARG A 131 -33.15 15.99 15.76
CA ARG A 131 -32.95 15.34 17.07
C ARG A 131 -31.95 16.08 17.95
N LYS A 132 -30.86 16.63 17.39
CA LYS A 132 -29.90 17.48 18.12
C LYS A 132 -30.58 18.77 18.60
N LYS A 133 -31.36 19.44 17.75
CA LYS A 133 -32.13 20.65 18.12
C LYS A 133 -33.21 20.38 19.16
N TYR A 134 -33.88 19.23 19.08
CA TYR A 134 -34.87 18.81 20.07
C TYR A 134 -34.24 18.57 21.45
N ASN A 135 -33.14 17.82 21.50
CA ASN A 135 -32.41 17.54 22.73
C ASN A 135 -31.79 18.79 23.36
N PHE A 136 -31.32 19.72 22.55
CA PHE A 136 -30.79 21.00 23.03
C PHE A 136 -31.90 21.87 23.67
N ARG A 137 -33.08 21.96 23.04
CA ARG A 137 -34.24 22.70 23.60
C ARG A 137 -34.76 22.11 24.89
N ASN A 138 -34.72 20.78 25.04
CA ASN A 138 -35.17 20.13 26.28
C ASN A 138 -34.14 20.26 27.41
N LYS A 139 -32.86 20.36 27.09
CA LYS A 139 -31.81 20.58 28.08
C LYS A 139 -31.83 22.00 28.68
N THR A 140 -32.24 22.97 27.88
CA THR A 140 -32.39 24.37 28.32
C THR A 140 -33.73 24.62 29.05
N ARG A 141 -34.73 23.73 28.93
CA ARG A 141 -36.04 23.85 29.57
C ARG A 141 -36.11 23.19 30.94
N ASN A 142 -35.20 22.25 31.22
CA ASN A 142 -35.11 21.49 32.49
C ASN A 142 -33.92 21.95 33.35
N GLY A 143 -33.36 23.09 33.06
CA GLY A 143 -32.26 23.72 33.80
C GLY A 143 -32.71 25.03 34.49
N LEU A 144 -33.68 24.92 35.39
CA LEU A 144 -33.99 25.84 36.46
C LEU A 144 -34.13 25.02 37.71
#